data_456d2567486e4242fdd128f34fec5d33
#
_entry.id   456d2567486e4242fdd128f34fec5d33
#
_cell.length_a   1.000
_cell.length_b   1.000
_cell.length_c   1.000
_cell.angle_alpha   90.00
_cell.angle_beta   90.00
_cell.angle_gamma   90.00
#
_symmetry.space_group_name_H-M   'P 1'
#
loop_
_entity.id
_entity.type
_entity.pdbx_description
1 polymer ?
#
loop_
_entity_poly.entity_id
_entity_poly.type
_entity_poly.pdbx_seq_one_letter_code
_entity_poly.pdbx_strand_id
1 'polypeptide(L)'
;MRLQILVAGSLILAGAAASAPAAVDLRGVWLVEDQTGEIEIDNCAGLMWGIVVWERTPGRDSENPDASLRGRPTLGIPILLGMRPVTEPHADGPQTIWRGQIYNSRNGKTYDASIKPVDADTLHLEGCVLGGLFCGGQNWTRVKPPAAPATARATGEVCSRVSDLARRPH
;
A
#
# COMPACT_ATOMS: atom_id res chain seq x y z
N MET A 1 24.38 75.03 0.52
CA MET A 1 24.86 73.63 0.60
C MET A 1 23.67 72.76 0.97
N ARG A 2 22.99 72.08 0.02
CA ARG A 2 21.83 71.25 0.29
C ARG A 2 22.28 69.79 0.26
N LEU A 3 22.12 69.10 1.36
CA LEU A 3 22.45 67.68 1.56
C LEU A 3 21.28 66.84 1.05
N GLN A 4 21.46 66.05 -0.01
CA GLN A 4 20.48 65.08 -0.50
C GLN A 4 20.76 63.73 0.19
N ILE A 5 19.79 63.25 0.94
CA ILE A 5 19.83 61.92 1.52
C ILE A 5 19.18 60.93 0.52
N LEU A 6 19.98 60.01 -0.01
CA LEU A 6 19.53 58.91 -0.86
C LEU A 6 19.05 57.79 0.10
N VAL A 7 17.75 57.50 0.08
CA VAL A 7 17.17 56.34 0.77
C VAL A 7 17.21 55.15 -0.20
N ALA A 8 18.09 54.18 0.04
CA ALA A 8 18.14 52.94 -0.70
C ALA A 8 17.05 52.01 -0.17
N GLY A 9 15.97 51.79 -0.93
CA GLY A 9 14.93 50.86 -0.63
C GLY A 9 15.38 49.44 -0.97
N SER A 10 15.56 48.61 0.06
CA SER A 10 15.80 47.15 -0.12
C SER A 10 14.48 46.43 -0.44
N LEU A 11 14.37 45.91 -1.66
CA LEU A 11 13.28 45.06 -2.07
C LEU A 11 13.53 43.64 -1.51
N ILE A 12 12.74 43.20 -0.54
CA ILE A 12 12.76 41.83 -0.04
C ILE A 12 11.85 40.99 -0.96
N LEU A 13 12.44 40.16 -1.83
CA LEU A 13 11.71 39.14 -2.57
C LEU A 13 11.34 38.01 -1.56
N ALA A 14 10.09 37.95 -1.17
CA ALA A 14 9.53 36.80 -0.45
C ALA A 14 9.36 35.64 -1.48
N GLY A 15 10.30 34.71 -1.48
CA GLY A 15 10.19 33.48 -2.26
C GLY A 15 9.07 32.61 -1.67
N ALA A 16 8.00 32.36 -2.42
CA ALA A 16 6.99 31.38 -2.06
C ALA A 16 7.64 29.99 -2.16
N ALA A 17 7.89 29.34 -1.04
CA ALA A 17 8.28 27.94 -1.01
C ALA A 17 7.08 27.10 -1.49
N ALA A 18 7.15 26.53 -2.68
CA ALA A 18 6.18 25.55 -3.16
C ALA A 18 6.27 24.32 -2.26
N SER A 19 5.22 24.07 -1.47
CA SER A 19 5.13 22.83 -0.69
C SER A 19 5.07 21.65 -1.64
N ALA A 20 5.99 20.68 -1.50
CA ALA A 20 5.91 19.43 -2.21
C ALA A 20 4.56 18.73 -1.83
N PRO A 21 3.88 18.10 -2.79
CA PRO A 21 2.66 17.34 -2.49
C PRO A 21 2.97 16.31 -1.42
N ALA A 22 2.13 16.24 -0.38
CA ALA A 22 2.27 15.26 0.68
C ALA A 22 2.18 13.85 0.08
N ALA A 23 3.14 12.98 0.41
CA ALA A 23 3.10 11.59 -0.01
C ALA A 23 1.80 10.93 0.49
N VAL A 24 1.13 10.18 -0.37
CA VAL A 24 -0.10 9.46 -0.02
C VAL A 24 0.23 8.40 1.04
N ASP A 25 -0.51 8.41 2.14
CA ASP A 25 -0.38 7.38 3.18
C ASP A 25 -1.11 6.11 2.72
N LEU A 26 -0.36 5.02 2.54
CA LEU A 26 -0.93 3.72 2.15
C LEU A 26 -1.67 3.02 3.30
N ARG A 27 -1.42 3.42 4.56
CA ARG A 27 -2.05 2.76 5.71
C ARG A 27 -3.56 2.90 5.68
N GLY A 28 -4.24 1.88 6.18
CA GLY A 28 -5.69 1.81 6.25
C GLY A 28 -6.27 0.65 5.47
N VAL A 29 -7.60 0.64 5.31
CA VAL A 29 -8.33 -0.44 4.69
C VAL A 29 -8.68 -0.09 3.24
N TRP A 30 -8.48 -1.05 2.36
CA TRP A 30 -8.67 -0.90 0.92
C TRP A 30 -9.55 -2.01 0.37
N LEU A 31 -10.60 -1.63 -0.36
CA LEU A 31 -11.48 -2.54 -1.08
C LEU A 31 -10.86 -2.90 -2.43
N VAL A 32 -10.69 -4.19 -2.72
CA VAL A 32 -10.20 -4.65 -4.01
C VAL A 32 -11.19 -4.35 -5.14
N GLU A 33 -10.73 -4.26 -6.39
CA GLU A 33 -11.51 -3.79 -7.54
C GLU A 33 -12.79 -4.60 -7.77
N ASP A 34 -12.75 -5.92 -7.63
CA ASP A 34 -13.90 -6.82 -7.78
C ASP A 34 -14.80 -6.84 -6.53
N GLN A 35 -14.49 -6.04 -5.52
CA GLN A 35 -15.23 -5.88 -4.27
C GLN A 35 -15.40 -7.20 -3.50
N THR A 36 -14.52 -8.16 -3.67
CA THR A 36 -14.59 -9.47 -3.00
C THR A 36 -13.85 -9.51 -1.68
N GLY A 37 -13.00 -8.52 -1.38
CA GLY A 37 -12.20 -8.48 -0.16
C GLY A 37 -11.76 -7.08 0.23
N GLU A 38 -11.45 -6.89 1.50
CA GLU A 38 -10.80 -5.70 2.03
C GLU A 38 -9.45 -6.07 2.62
N ILE A 39 -8.46 -5.22 2.34
CA ILE A 39 -7.08 -5.40 2.74
C ILE A 39 -6.68 -4.26 3.66
N GLU A 40 -6.25 -4.57 4.87
CA GLU A 40 -5.66 -3.59 5.78
C GLU A 40 -4.16 -3.53 5.54
N ILE A 41 -3.67 -2.33 5.22
CA ILE A 41 -2.25 -2.05 5.02
C ILE A 41 -1.71 -1.29 6.23
N ASP A 42 -0.54 -1.73 6.74
CA ASP A 42 0.18 -1.03 7.79
C ASP A 42 1.70 -1.08 7.58
N ASN A 43 2.41 -0.20 8.28
CA ASN A 43 3.86 -0.13 8.26
C ASN A 43 4.46 -0.98 9.38
N CYS A 44 5.12 -2.06 9.01
CA CYS A 44 5.81 -2.95 9.95
C CYS A 44 7.32 -2.83 9.75
N ALA A 45 7.97 -2.13 10.67
CA ALA A 45 9.42 -1.91 10.66
C ALA A 45 9.96 -1.30 9.34
N GLY A 46 9.24 -0.32 8.78
CA GLY A 46 9.64 0.40 7.56
C GLY A 46 9.17 -0.23 6.25
N LEU A 47 8.52 -1.38 6.30
CA LEU A 47 7.91 -2.05 5.14
C LEU A 47 6.40 -2.02 5.26
N MET A 48 5.70 -1.80 4.13
CA MET A 48 4.25 -1.93 4.09
C MET A 48 3.88 -3.39 3.89
N TRP A 49 2.93 -3.84 4.72
CA TRP A 49 2.34 -5.17 4.65
C TRP A 49 0.83 -5.04 4.59
N GLY A 50 0.17 -6.01 3.96
CA GLY A 50 -1.29 -6.01 3.88
C GLY A 50 -1.87 -7.37 4.18
N ILE A 51 -2.91 -7.41 5.03
CA ILE A 51 -3.64 -8.63 5.38
C ILE A 51 -5.10 -8.54 4.93
N VAL A 52 -5.72 -9.68 4.66
CA VAL A 52 -7.15 -9.77 4.39
C VAL A 52 -7.92 -9.53 5.69
N VAL A 53 -8.75 -8.48 5.75
CA VAL A 53 -9.56 -8.15 6.96
C VAL A 53 -11.05 -8.38 6.77
N TRP A 54 -11.49 -8.50 5.54
CA TRP A 54 -12.86 -8.87 5.20
C TRP A 54 -12.92 -9.57 3.85
N GLU A 55 -13.86 -10.50 3.71
CA GLU A 55 -14.15 -11.21 2.47
C GLU A 55 -15.66 -11.30 2.27
N ARG A 56 -16.14 -11.10 1.04
CA ARG A 56 -17.55 -11.28 0.69
C ARG A 56 -17.98 -12.73 0.91
N THR A 57 -17.11 -13.67 0.54
CA THR A 57 -17.30 -15.10 0.74
C THR A 57 -16.08 -15.65 1.45
N PRO A 58 -16.22 -16.10 2.71
CA PRO A 58 -15.10 -16.68 3.45
C PRO A 58 -14.50 -17.87 2.70
N GLY A 59 -13.17 -17.87 2.57
CA GLY A 59 -12.43 -18.88 1.84
C GLY A 59 -11.39 -19.60 2.69
N ARG A 60 -10.69 -20.54 2.05
CA ARG A 60 -9.49 -21.19 2.59
C ARG A 60 -8.34 -21.06 1.59
N ASP A 61 -7.14 -21.12 2.10
CA ASP A 61 -5.90 -21.02 1.34
C ASP A 61 -5.54 -22.39 0.68
N SER A 62 -6.52 -22.97 0.00
CA SER A 62 -6.47 -24.36 -0.50
C SER A 62 -5.33 -24.61 -1.52
N GLU A 63 -4.93 -23.58 -2.24
CA GLU A 63 -3.87 -23.63 -3.23
C GLU A 63 -2.47 -23.32 -2.67
N ASN A 64 -2.36 -23.19 -1.33
CA ASN A 64 -1.07 -22.89 -0.71
C ASN A 64 -0.03 -23.97 -1.06
N PRO A 65 1.18 -23.59 -1.51
CA PRO A 65 2.26 -24.53 -1.81
C PRO A 65 2.62 -25.39 -0.58
N ASP A 66 2.56 -24.82 0.64
CA ASP A 66 2.68 -25.56 1.87
C ASP A 66 1.34 -26.25 2.22
N ALA A 67 1.32 -27.58 2.13
CA ALA A 67 0.12 -28.40 2.39
C ALA A 67 -0.43 -28.19 3.82
N SER A 68 0.43 -27.88 4.80
CA SER A 68 0.01 -27.65 6.19
C SER A 68 -0.82 -26.36 6.36
N LEU A 69 -0.72 -25.43 5.41
CA LEU A 69 -1.43 -24.15 5.44
C LEU A 69 -2.73 -24.15 4.62
N ARG A 70 -3.01 -25.18 3.82
CA ARG A 70 -4.19 -25.23 2.92
C ARG A 70 -5.53 -25.19 3.67
N GLY A 71 -5.54 -25.61 4.92
CA GLY A 71 -6.74 -25.59 5.76
C GLY A 71 -7.04 -24.26 6.44
N ARG A 72 -6.09 -23.31 6.43
CA ARG A 72 -6.27 -22.02 7.11
C ARG A 72 -7.30 -21.14 6.41
N PRO A 73 -8.08 -20.32 7.15
CA PRO A 73 -8.90 -19.28 6.54
C PRO A 73 -8.06 -18.30 5.75
N THR A 74 -8.59 -17.77 4.65
CA THR A 74 -7.99 -16.67 3.91
C THR A 74 -8.06 -15.36 4.69
N LEU A 75 -9.05 -15.21 5.57
CA LEU A 75 -9.15 -14.07 6.48
C LEU A 75 -7.92 -13.99 7.42
N GLY A 76 -7.26 -12.84 7.43
CA GLY A 76 -6.08 -12.59 8.26
C GLY A 76 -4.76 -13.06 7.66
N ILE A 77 -4.74 -13.62 6.44
CA ILE A 77 -3.47 -13.95 5.78
C ILE A 77 -2.83 -12.70 5.20
N PRO A 78 -1.49 -12.57 5.25
CA PRO A 78 -0.77 -11.55 4.51
C PRO A 78 -0.81 -11.84 3.02
N ILE A 79 -1.17 -10.82 2.25
CA ILE A 79 -1.16 -10.85 0.80
C ILE A 79 -0.22 -9.81 0.18
N LEU A 80 -0.04 -8.64 0.81
CA LEU A 80 1.03 -7.71 0.44
C LEU A 80 2.24 -7.98 1.33
N LEU A 81 3.38 -8.26 0.71
CA LEU A 81 4.56 -8.80 1.39
C LEU A 81 5.74 -7.85 1.24
N GLY A 82 6.08 -7.13 2.33
CA GLY A 82 7.30 -6.36 2.44
C GLY A 82 7.48 -5.28 1.39
N MET A 83 6.43 -4.51 1.09
CA MET A 83 6.46 -3.43 0.12
C MET A 83 7.32 -2.28 0.62
N ARG A 84 8.38 -1.93 -0.12
CA ARG A 84 9.34 -0.85 0.20
C ARG A 84 9.14 0.34 -0.73
N PRO A 85 9.29 1.59 -0.24
CA PRO A 85 9.19 2.77 -1.09
C PRO A 85 10.39 2.86 -2.04
N VAL A 86 10.11 3.24 -3.29
CA VAL A 86 11.09 3.52 -4.33
C VAL A 86 10.68 4.81 -5.02
N THR A 87 11.61 5.72 -5.24
CA THR A 87 11.34 6.94 -6.00
C THR A 87 11.66 6.70 -7.47
N GLU A 88 10.68 6.91 -8.34
CA GLU A 88 10.85 6.78 -9.79
C GLU A 88 10.71 8.16 -10.48
N PRO A 89 11.48 8.41 -11.55
CA PRO A 89 11.27 9.56 -12.41
C PRO A 89 9.88 9.47 -13.07
N HIS A 90 9.13 10.58 -13.05
CA HIS A 90 7.86 10.71 -13.75
C HIS A 90 7.80 12.07 -14.47
N ALA A 91 6.95 12.24 -15.49
CA ALA A 91 6.85 13.45 -16.26
C ALA A 91 6.50 14.69 -15.40
N ASP A 92 5.69 14.49 -14.37
CA ASP A 92 5.22 15.54 -13.43
C ASP A 92 6.12 15.69 -12.20
N GLY A 93 7.32 15.07 -12.20
CA GLY A 93 8.26 15.07 -11.09
C GLY A 93 8.40 13.68 -10.44
N PRO A 94 9.38 13.52 -9.53
CA PRO A 94 9.62 12.22 -8.88
C PRO A 94 8.37 11.70 -8.15
N GLN A 95 8.00 10.45 -8.41
CA GLN A 95 6.87 9.77 -7.76
C GLN A 95 7.38 8.66 -6.85
N THR A 96 6.82 8.55 -5.65
CA THR A 96 7.06 7.41 -4.76
C THR A 96 6.08 6.30 -5.09
N ILE A 97 6.62 5.13 -5.41
CA ILE A 97 5.89 3.88 -5.56
C ILE A 97 6.40 2.87 -4.52
N TRP A 98 5.64 1.81 -4.27
CA TRP A 98 6.07 0.73 -3.37
C TRP A 98 6.25 -0.55 -4.16
N ARG A 99 7.40 -1.23 -3.96
CA ARG A 99 7.75 -2.50 -4.61
C ARG A 99 7.95 -3.59 -3.59
N GLY A 100 7.44 -4.77 -3.87
CA GLY A 100 7.52 -5.95 -3.03
C GLY A 100 6.85 -7.12 -3.72
N GLN A 101 6.10 -7.93 -2.96
CA GLN A 101 5.42 -9.10 -3.52
C GLN A 101 3.95 -9.12 -3.13
N ILE A 102 3.14 -9.80 -3.94
CA ILE A 102 1.75 -10.11 -3.64
C ILE A 102 1.53 -11.62 -3.70
N TYR A 103 0.91 -12.17 -2.66
CA TYR A 103 0.45 -13.55 -2.61
C TYR A 103 -0.99 -13.65 -3.11
N ASN A 104 -1.25 -14.56 -4.03
CA ASN A 104 -2.58 -14.82 -4.55
C ASN A 104 -3.07 -16.19 -4.03
N SER A 105 -3.96 -16.18 -3.04
CA SER A 105 -4.53 -17.38 -2.43
C SER A 105 -5.40 -18.22 -3.38
N ARG A 106 -5.87 -17.65 -4.50
CA ARG A 106 -6.67 -18.39 -5.49
C ARG A 106 -5.84 -19.38 -6.31
N ASN A 107 -4.53 -19.20 -6.37
CA ASN A 107 -3.63 -20.10 -7.13
C ASN A 107 -2.34 -20.44 -6.38
N GLY A 108 -2.18 -20.00 -5.14
CA GLY A 108 -1.04 -20.29 -4.27
C GLY A 108 0.28 -19.67 -4.70
N LYS A 109 0.28 -18.70 -5.62
CA LYS A 109 1.49 -18.10 -6.18
C LYS A 109 1.78 -16.74 -5.59
N THR A 110 3.06 -16.43 -5.52
CA THR A 110 3.56 -15.09 -5.17
C THR A 110 4.12 -14.43 -6.41
N TYR A 111 3.83 -13.14 -6.59
CA TYR A 111 4.22 -12.33 -7.74
C TYR A 111 4.99 -11.12 -7.27
N ASP A 112 5.95 -10.65 -8.06
CA ASP A 112 6.50 -9.32 -7.86
C ASP A 112 5.40 -8.29 -8.09
N ALA A 113 5.33 -7.29 -7.24
CA ALA A 113 4.24 -6.33 -7.27
C ALA A 113 4.72 -4.90 -7.01
N SER A 114 3.96 -3.95 -7.56
CA SER A 114 4.10 -2.54 -7.26
C SER A 114 2.76 -1.92 -6.87
N ILE A 115 2.81 -0.93 -5.98
CA ILE A 115 1.66 -0.10 -5.61
C ILE A 115 2.01 1.33 -6.00
N LYS A 116 1.12 1.97 -6.76
CA LYS A 116 1.17 3.39 -7.10
C LYS A 116 -0.06 4.09 -6.54
N PRO A 117 0.08 5.11 -5.69
CA PRO A 117 -1.05 5.97 -5.38
C PRO A 117 -1.51 6.70 -6.65
N VAL A 118 -2.80 6.58 -6.96
CA VAL A 118 -3.45 7.38 -8.02
C VAL A 118 -3.91 8.70 -7.42
N ASP A 119 -4.53 8.63 -6.24
CA ASP A 119 -4.95 9.76 -5.42
C ASP A 119 -5.01 9.34 -3.94
N ALA A 120 -5.62 10.17 -3.07
CA ALA A 120 -5.72 9.89 -1.63
C ALA A 120 -6.59 8.66 -1.31
N ASP A 121 -7.53 8.31 -2.18
CA ASP A 121 -8.53 7.27 -1.99
C ASP A 121 -8.40 6.11 -3.00
N THR A 122 -7.42 6.15 -3.90
CA THR A 122 -7.23 5.15 -4.95
C THR A 122 -5.77 4.71 -5.04
N LEU A 123 -5.53 3.40 -5.00
CA LEU A 123 -4.23 2.77 -5.28
C LEU A 123 -4.33 1.94 -6.56
N HIS A 124 -3.31 2.00 -7.40
CA HIS A 124 -3.11 1.05 -8.48
C HIS A 124 -2.11 -0.01 -8.03
N LEU A 125 -2.57 -1.25 -7.94
CA LEU A 125 -1.74 -2.42 -7.67
C LEU A 125 -1.46 -3.16 -8.97
N GLU A 126 -0.20 -3.45 -9.26
CA GLU A 126 0.23 -4.25 -10.39
C GLU A 126 1.06 -5.44 -9.93
N GLY A 127 0.73 -6.63 -10.41
CA GLY A 127 1.50 -7.86 -10.19
C GLY A 127 2.07 -8.38 -11.50
N CYS A 128 3.32 -8.81 -11.49
CA CYS A 128 4.03 -9.23 -12.68
C CYS A 128 4.62 -10.64 -12.55
N VAL A 129 4.71 -11.36 -13.67
CA VAL A 129 5.39 -12.65 -13.80
C VAL A 129 6.54 -12.57 -14.82
N LEU A 130 7.43 -13.57 -14.78
CA LEU A 130 8.56 -13.71 -15.72
C LEU A 130 9.42 -12.44 -15.79
N GLY A 131 9.79 -11.89 -14.64
CA GLY A 131 10.65 -10.70 -14.61
C GLY A 131 10.03 -9.42 -15.18
N GLY A 132 8.69 -9.32 -15.14
CA GLY A 132 7.98 -8.13 -15.63
C GLY A 132 7.46 -8.22 -17.06
N LEU A 133 7.55 -9.40 -17.73
CA LEU A 133 7.08 -9.57 -19.11
C LEU A 133 5.55 -9.59 -19.22
N PHE A 134 4.85 -10.08 -18.18
CA PHE A 134 3.38 -10.11 -18.13
C PHE A 134 2.91 -9.54 -16.81
N CYS A 135 2.20 -8.43 -16.86
CA CYS A 135 1.67 -7.74 -15.70
C CYS A 135 0.15 -7.63 -15.80
N GLY A 136 -0.51 -7.76 -14.66
CA GLY A 136 -1.92 -7.47 -14.50
C GLY A 136 -2.12 -6.51 -13.34
N GLY A 137 -2.96 -5.51 -13.53
CA GLY A 137 -3.21 -4.48 -12.53
C GLY A 137 -4.68 -4.37 -12.16
N GLN A 138 -4.94 -3.80 -11.00
CA GLN A 138 -6.27 -3.47 -10.50
C GLN A 138 -6.22 -2.23 -9.61
N ASN A 139 -7.33 -1.51 -9.51
CA ASN A 139 -7.46 -0.37 -8.62
C ASN A 139 -8.15 -0.78 -7.32
N TRP A 140 -7.57 -0.35 -6.21
CA TRP A 140 -8.16 -0.51 -4.88
C TRP A 140 -8.66 0.84 -4.39
N THR A 141 -9.83 0.85 -3.77
CA THR A 141 -10.42 2.08 -3.22
C THR A 141 -10.38 2.07 -1.70
N ARG A 142 -10.06 3.22 -1.12
CA ARG A 142 -9.99 3.38 0.33
C ARG A 142 -11.37 3.19 0.97
N VAL A 143 -11.45 2.31 1.94
CA VAL A 143 -12.66 2.15 2.76
C VAL A 143 -12.65 3.26 3.81
N LYS A 144 -13.64 4.16 3.73
CA LYS A 144 -13.87 5.18 4.76
C LYS A 144 -14.48 4.51 5.99
N PRO A 145 -14.16 4.96 7.24
CA PRO A 145 -14.62 4.27 8.45
C PRO A 145 -16.12 4.00 8.45
N PRO A 146 -16.57 2.89 9.01
CA PRO A 146 -17.55 2.01 8.38
C PRO A 146 -18.99 2.29 8.72
N ALA A 147 -19.85 1.93 7.76
CA ALA A 147 -21.23 1.55 8.03
C ALA A 147 -21.37 0.08 8.54
N ALA A 148 -20.33 -0.74 8.58
CA ALA A 148 -20.42 -2.16 8.94
C ALA A 148 -19.97 -2.44 10.39
N PRO A 149 -20.69 -3.32 11.13
CA PRO A 149 -20.32 -3.69 12.50
C PRO A 149 -18.95 -4.36 12.53
N ALA A 150 -18.13 -4.00 13.52
CA ALA A 150 -16.76 -4.48 13.73
C ALA A 150 -16.63 -6.02 13.86
N THR A 151 -17.72 -6.72 14.10
CA THR A 151 -17.76 -8.18 14.28
C THR A 151 -17.49 -9.00 13.02
N ALA A 152 -17.53 -8.39 11.84
CA ALA A 152 -17.24 -9.05 10.57
C ALA A 152 -15.80 -8.83 10.07
N ARG A 153 -14.98 -8.02 10.77
CA ARG A 153 -13.60 -7.72 10.40
C ARG A 153 -12.66 -8.40 11.37
N ALA A 154 -11.66 -9.10 10.84
CA ALA A 154 -10.52 -9.48 11.65
C ALA A 154 -9.76 -8.20 11.99
N THR A 155 -10.06 -7.58 13.13
CA THR A 155 -9.21 -6.55 13.71
C THR A 155 -7.91 -7.23 14.12
N GLY A 156 -6.99 -7.34 13.22
CA GLY A 156 -5.68 -7.91 13.47
C GLY A 156 -4.64 -6.85 13.25
N GLU A 157 -3.82 -6.63 14.23
CA GLU A 157 -2.59 -5.88 14.03
C GLU A 157 -1.81 -6.53 12.90
N VAL A 158 -1.76 -5.90 11.73
CA VAL A 158 -1.03 -6.39 10.54
C VAL A 158 0.36 -6.87 10.96
N CYS A 159 1.06 -6.08 11.76
CA CYS A 159 2.42 -6.37 12.17
C CYS A 159 2.55 -7.59 13.10
N SER A 160 1.58 -7.90 13.94
CA SER A 160 1.62 -9.11 14.77
C SER A 160 1.50 -10.37 13.91
N ARG A 161 0.59 -10.37 12.95
CA ARG A 161 0.41 -11.47 12.01
C ARG A 161 1.63 -11.72 11.13
N VAL A 162 2.26 -10.65 10.66
CA VAL A 162 3.52 -10.73 9.90
C VAL A 162 4.65 -11.30 10.75
N SER A 163 4.76 -10.89 12.01
CA SER A 163 5.78 -11.41 12.94
C SER A 163 5.59 -12.89 13.25
N ASP A 164 4.35 -13.38 13.30
CA ASP A 164 4.05 -14.79 13.52
C ASP A 164 4.47 -15.67 12.33
N LEU A 165 4.37 -15.14 11.10
CA LEU A 165 4.89 -15.84 9.92
C LEU A 165 6.41 -15.95 9.92
N ALA A 166 7.12 -14.90 10.31
CA ALA A 166 8.57 -14.88 10.37
C ALA A 166 9.13 -15.87 11.44
N ARG A 167 8.32 -16.25 12.41
CA ARG A 167 8.69 -17.18 13.49
C ARG A 167 8.39 -18.66 13.20
N ARG A 168 7.67 -18.98 12.11
CA ARG A 168 7.40 -20.36 11.73
C ARG A 168 8.64 -20.93 11.04
N PRO A 169 9.27 -22.01 11.57
CA PRO A 169 10.38 -22.68 10.87
C PRO A 169 9.82 -23.27 9.57
N HIS A 170 10.58 -23.12 8.51
CA HIS A 170 10.35 -23.77 7.20
C HIS A 170 10.67 -25.27 7.29
#